data_d789a8d29ff2b85a85423ee1bab4c126
#
_entry.id   d789a8d29ff2b85a85423ee1bab4c126
#
_cell.length_a   1.000
_cell.length_b   1.000
_cell.length_c   1.000
_cell.angle_alpha   90.00
_cell.angle_beta   90.00
_cell.angle_gamma   90.00
#
_symmetry.space_group_name_H-M   'P 1'
#
loop_
_entity.id
_entity.type
_entity.pdbx_description
1 polymer ?
#
loop_
_entity_poly.entity_id
_entity_poly.type
_entity_poly.pdbx_seq_one_letter_code
_entity_poly.pdbx_strand_id
1 'polypeptide(L)'
;MAEQPGKALVPEIRFSGFTDPWEQRKLDEVASKRIEKNTNEIKETFTNSAEHGIVSQLDYFDHDITNDANIGNYSVVYPDDFVYNPRISTIAPCGPINRNKLGRNGVMSPLYTVFSVDDVINKLYLEYYFKTNSWHQFMFLEGNSGARSDRFSISDSTFFEMPIQCPVLEEQELIASFFNRLDSLITLHQRKYCGVASWMLGVALVRLGSESDGAFGEMKHVLR
;
A
#
# COMPACT_ATOMS: atom_id res chain seq x y z
N MET A 1 -19.51 -28.88 -22.32
CA MET A 1 -18.26 -28.27 -22.81
C MET A 1 -17.18 -28.74 -21.84
N ALA A 2 -16.18 -29.47 -22.30
CA ALA A 2 -15.10 -29.95 -21.43
C ALA A 2 -14.26 -28.73 -20.99
N GLU A 3 -14.14 -28.52 -19.68
CA GLU A 3 -13.18 -27.59 -19.09
C GLU A 3 -11.79 -27.97 -19.64
N GLN A 4 -11.15 -27.02 -20.32
CA GLN A 4 -9.73 -27.20 -20.64
C GLN A 4 -8.96 -27.21 -19.33
N PRO A 5 -8.06 -28.19 -19.09
CA PRO A 5 -7.25 -28.20 -17.89
C PRO A 5 -6.47 -26.89 -17.85
N GLY A 6 -6.69 -26.09 -16.80
CA GLY A 6 -6.02 -24.80 -16.60
C GLY A 6 -4.51 -25.00 -16.71
N LYS A 7 -3.84 -24.09 -17.43
CA LYS A 7 -2.38 -24.09 -17.54
C LYS A 7 -1.80 -24.07 -16.13
N ALA A 8 -0.97 -25.06 -15.79
CA ALA A 8 -0.34 -25.11 -14.48
C ALA A 8 0.37 -23.77 -14.17
N LEU A 9 0.07 -23.17 -13.01
CA LEU A 9 0.64 -21.90 -12.57
C LEU A 9 2.06 -22.15 -12.05
N VAL A 10 3.03 -22.21 -12.94
CA VAL A 10 4.45 -22.38 -12.60
C VAL A 10 5.15 -21.06 -12.92
N PRO A 11 5.69 -20.35 -11.91
CA PRO A 11 6.43 -19.12 -12.16
C PRO A 11 7.78 -19.42 -12.86
N GLU A 12 8.26 -18.47 -13.67
CA GLU A 12 9.54 -18.59 -14.39
C GLU A 12 10.75 -18.59 -13.43
N ILE A 13 10.63 -17.86 -12.31
CA ILE A 13 11.64 -17.77 -11.26
C ILE A 13 11.05 -18.30 -9.97
N ARG A 14 11.76 -19.21 -9.30
CA ARG A 14 11.28 -19.88 -8.10
C ARG A 14 12.42 -20.19 -7.15
N PHE A 15 12.12 -20.27 -5.86
CA PHE A 15 13.09 -20.79 -4.88
C PHE A 15 13.37 -22.28 -5.13
N SER A 16 14.61 -22.70 -4.91
CA SER A 16 15.00 -24.11 -5.04
C SER A 16 14.24 -24.96 -4.02
N GLY A 17 13.79 -26.13 -4.46
CA GLY A 17 13.07 -27.10 -3.62
C GLY A 17 11.55 -27.11 -3.80
N PHE A 18 10.98 -26.13 -4.52
CA PHE A 18 9.55 -26.12 -4.83
C PHE A 18 9.31 -26.48 -6.30
N THR A 19 8.52 -27.52 -6.54
CA THR A 19 8.23 -28.06 -7.88
C THR A 19 6.76 -28.04 -8.23
N ASP A 20 5.89 -28.12 -7.21
CA ASP A 20 4.45 -28.21 -7.40
C ASP A 20 3.87 -26.92 -7.98
N PRO A 21 2.91 -27.00 -8.90
CA PRO A 21 2.23 -25.80 -9.42
C PRO A 21 1.59 -25.01 -8.29
N TRP A 22 1.54 -23.68 -8.45
CA TRP A 22 0.77 -22.83 -7.54
C TRP A 22 -0.72 -23.10 -7.72
N GLU A 23 -1.47 -23.09 -6.63
CA GLU A 23 -2.92 -23.13 -6.66
C GLU A 23 -3.49 -21.75 -7.04
N GLN A 24 -4.62 -21.75 -7.73
CA GLN A 24 -5.43 -20.56 -7.90
C GLN A 24 -6.63 -20.67 -6.95
N ARG A 25 -6.76 -19.72 -6.04
CA ARG A 25 -7.87 -19.61 -5.10
C ARG A 25 -8.63 -18.32 -5.34
N LYS A 26 -9.92 -18.29 -5.02
CA LYS A 26 -10.65 -17.03 -4.99
C LYS A 26 -10.29 -16.25 -3.72
N LEU A 27 -10.40 -14.93 -3.77
CA LEU A 27 -10.15 -14.09 -2.60
C LEU A 27 -11.08 -14.44 -1.43
N ASP A 28 -12.34 -14.84 -1.68
CA ASP A 28 -13.31 -15.27 -0.65
C ASP A 28 -12.93 -16.58 0.04
N GLU A 29 -12.04 -17.38 -0.55
CA GLU A 29 -11.51 -18.61 0.08
C GLU A 29 -10.40 -18.34 1.09
N VAL A 30 -9.82 -17.14 1.09
CA VAL A 30 -8.67 -16.76 1.92
C VAL A 30 -8.89 -15.46 2.70
N ALA A 31 -10.00 -14.77 2.47
CA ALA A 31 -10.31 -13.48 3.09
C ALA A 31 -11.81 -13.27 3.26
N SER A 32 -12.19 -12.47 4.25
CA SER A 32 -13.58 -12.17 4.57
C SER A 32 -13.80 -10.66 4.70
N LYS A 33 -14.88 -10.14 4.09
CA LYS A 33 -15.23 -8.73 4.19
C LYS A 33 -15.53 -8.33 5.64
N ARG A 34 -14.96 -7.22 6.10
CA ARG A 34 -15.34 -6.58 7.37
C ARG A 34 -16.63 -5.79 7.18
N ILE A 35 -17.64 -6.14 7.97
CA ILE A 35 -18.92 -5.45 7.99
C ILE A 35 -19.14 -4.63 9.27
N GLU A 36 -18.17 -4.71 10.21
CA GLU A 36 -18.26 -4.04 11.50
C GLU A 36 -18.25 -2.53 11.33
N LYS A 37 -19.26 -1.89 11.93
CA LYS A 37 -19.40 -0.43 11.95
C LYS A 37 -18.82 0.14 13.24
N ASN A 38 -18.47 1.41 13.20
CA ASN A 38 -17.88 2.13 14.33
C ASN A 38 -18.92 2.39 15.44
N THR A 39 -19.28 1.36 16.17
CA THR A 39 -20.15 1.45 17.36
C THR A 39 -19.34 1.80 18.62
N ASN A 40 -18.03 1.70 18.56
CA ASN A 40 -17.10 1.90 19.68
C ASN A 40 -16.50 3.31 19.73
N GLU A 41 -17.03 4.26 18.94
CA GLU A 41 -16.62 5.66 18.91
C GLU A 41 -15.11 5.86 18.63
N ILE A 42 -14.51 4.99 17.80
CA ILE A 42 -13.12 5.16 17.35
C ILE A 42 -13.05 6.45 16.54
N LYS A 43 -12.19 7.37 16.96
CA LYS A 43 -11.98 8.67 16.29
C LYS A 43 -10.87 8.66 15.26
N GLU A 44 -9.96 7.70 15.36
CA GLU A 44 -8.83 7.56 14.43
C GLU A 44 -9.34 7.20 13.03
N THR A 45 -9.27 8.13 12.09
CA THR A 45 -9.73 7.94 10.72
C THR A 45 -8.54 7.70 9.80
N PHE A 46 -8.62 6.61 9.02
CA PHE A 46 -7.61 6.24 8.05
C PHE A 46 -8.02 6.61 6.63
N THR A 47 -7.02 6.75 5.76
CA THR A 47 -7.19 6.77 4.31
C THR A 47 -6.24 5.77 3.67
N ASN A 48 -6.60 5.25 2.48
CA ASN A 48 -5.76 4.34 1.72
C ASN A 48 -5.21 5.07 0.48
N SER A 49 -3.95 5.48 0.56
CA SER A 49 -3.21 6.14 -0.51
C SER A 49 -2.55 5.10 -1.42
N ALA A 50 -2.56 5.35 -2.73
CA ALA A 50 -1.82 4.51 -3.68
C ALA A 50 -0.29 4.61 -3.49
N GLU A 51 0.21 5.74 -2.99
CA GLU A 51 1.63 6.01 -2.81
C GLU A 51 2.12 5.65 -1.41
N HIS A 52 1.34 5.97 -0.38
CA HIS A 52 1.77 5.86 1.02
C HIS A 52 1.10 4.69 1.77
N GLY A 53 0.21 3.94 1.10
CA GLY A 53 -0.55 2.89 1.77
C GLY A 53 -1.62 3.43 2.72
N ILE A 54 -1.91 2.69 3.77
CA ILE A 54 -2.86 3.13 4.81
C ILE A 54 -2.15 4.09 5.76
N VAL A 55 -2.69 5.30 5.87
CA VAL A 55 -2.18 6.38 6.73
C VAL A 55 -3.31 6.99 7.56
N SER A 56 -2.96 7.61 8.69
CA SER A 56 -3.89 8.43 9.46
C SER A 56 -4.28 9.67 8.67
N GLN A 57 -5.55 10.03 8.64
CA GLN A 57 -5.98 11.26 7.97
C GLN A 57 -5.40 12.50 8.65
N LEU A 58 -5.26 12.49 9.97
CA LEU A 58 -4.67 13.59 10.73
C LEU A 58 -3.20 13.80 10.39
N ASP A 59 -2.45 12.71 10.13
CA ASP A 59 -1.03 12.78 9.75
C ASP A 59 -0.84 13.14 8.27
N TYR A 60 -1.82 12.85 7.43
CA TYR A 60 -1.74 13.02 5.97
C TYR A 60 -2.31 14.34 5.46
N PHE A 61 -3.31 14.88 6.13
CA PHE A 61 -3.94 16.16 5.81
C PHE A 61 -3.78 17.09 7.01
N ASP A 62 -3.35 18.32 6.78
CA ASP A 62 -3.19 19.35 7.83
C ASP A 62 -4.52 19.75 8.53
N HIS A 63 -5.65 19.18 8.09
CA HIS A 63 -6.98 19.45 8.62
C HIS A 63 -7.76 18.16 8.79
N ASP A 64 -8.55 18.07 9.85
CA ASP A 64 -9.53 17.00 10.04
C ASP A 64 -10.65 17.14 8.98
N ILE A 65 -10.68 16.21 8.02
CA ILE A 65 -11.70 16.16 6.97
C ILE A 65 -12.88 15.29 7.40
N THR A 66 -12.82 14.72 8.59
CA THR A 66 -13.83 13.78 9.10
C THR A 66 -15.08 14.54 9.49
N ASN A 67 -16.20 14.18 8.89
CA ASN A 67 -17.49 14.67 9.36
C ASN A 67 -17.93 13.81 10.55
N ASP A 68 -17.74 14.28 11.77
CA ASP A 68 -18.08 13.60 13.03
C ASP A 68 -19.51 13.04 13.04
N ALA A 69 -20.44 13.69 12.36
CA ALA A 69 -21.83 13.25 12.30
C ALA A 69 -22.04 11.89 11.60
N ASN A 70 -21.09 11.44 10.78
CA ASN A 70 -21.20 10.22 9.97
C ASN A 70 -20.18 9.13 10.33
N ILE A 71 -19.28 9.38 11.28
CA ILE A 71 -18.20 8.45 11.64
C ILE A 71 -18.72 7.09 12.16
N GLY A 72 -19.92 7.07 12.76
CA GLY A 72 -20.59 5.84 13.19
C GLY A 72 -20.90 4.85 12.05
N ASN A 73 -21.03 5.33 10.81
CA ASN A 73 -21.26 4.50 9.63
C ASN A 73 -19.96 3.95 9.01
N TYR A 74 -18.79 4.41 9.49
CA TYR A 74 -17.50 3.97 8.98
C TYR A 74 -17.24 2.52 9.36
N SER A 75 -16.45 1.83 8.54
CA SER A 75 -16.04 0.45 8.82
C SER A 75 -14.79 0.46 9.70
N VAL A 76 -14.78 -0.41 10.72
CA VAL A 76 -13.60 -0.60 11.58
C VAL A 76 -12.51 -1.31 10.79
N VAL A 77 -11.27 -0.87 10.98
CA VAL A 77 -10.06 -1.43 10.37
C VAL A 77 -9.09 -1.83 11.47
N TYR A 78 -8.82 -3.11 11.60
CA TYR A 78 -7.88 -3.65 12.57
C TYR A 78 -6.44 -3.71 12.01
N PRO A 79 -5.42 -3.85 12.86
CA PRO A 79 -4.08 -4.21 12.40
C PRO A 79 -4.12 -5.44 11.48
N ASP A 80 -3.35 -5.41 10.41
CA ASP A 80 -3.27 -6.44 9.38
C ASP A 80 -4.52 -6.64 8.50
N ASP A 81 -5.60 -5.91 8.71
CA ASP A 81 -6.70 -5.86 7.73
C ASP A 81 -6.21 -5.23 6.43
N PHE A 82 -6.77 -5.68 5.33
CA PHE A 82 -6.57 -5.12 4.00
C PHE A 82 -7.70 -4.17 3.63
N VAL A 83 -7.36 -3.17 2.83
CA VAL A 83 -8.33 -2.17 2.37
C VAL A 83 -8.16 -1.93 0.88
N TYR A 84 -9.25 -2.10 0.14
CA TYR A 84 -9.34 -1.68 -1.25
C TYR A 84 -9.94 -0.27 -1.33
N ASN A 85 -9.26 0.62 -2.05
CA ASN A 85 -9.75 1.96 -2.38
C ASN A 85 -10.13 2.01 -3.87
N PRO A 86 -11.40 2.23 -4.24
CA PRO A 86 -11.81 2.26 -5.64
C PRO A 86 -11.29 3.50 -6.40
N ARG A 87 -10.67 4.47 -5.72
CA ARG A 87 -10.14 5.67 -6.39
C ARG A 87 -8.94 5.30 -7.26
N ILE A 88 -9.06 5.60 -8.56
CA ILE A 88 -8.02 5.34 -9.55
C ILE A 88 -6.99 6.46 -9.62
N SER A 89 -5.77 6.10 -9.99
CA SER A 89 -4.68 7.04 -10.27
C SER A 89 -3.74 6.43 -11.31
N THR A 90 -2.76 7.20 -11.77
CA THR A 90 -1.75 6.71 -12.73
C THR A 90 -1.00 5.48 -12.20
N ILE A 91 -0.71 5.43 -10.89
CA ILE A 91 0.01 4.31 -10.27
C ILE A 91 -0.91 3.20 -9.76
N ALA A 92 -2.21 3.43 -9.69
CA ALA A 92 -3.21 2.45 -9.28
C ALA A 92 -4.44 2.54 -10.20
N PRO A 93 -4.37 1.96 -11.40
CA PRO A 93 -5.39 2.15 -12.44
C PRO A 93 -6.74 1.49 -12.14
N CYS A 94 -6.80 0.52 -11.23
CA CYS A 94 -8.05 -0.05 -10.69
C CYS A 94 -8.23 0.19 -9.19
N GLY A 95 -7.45 1.14 -8.63
CA GLY A 95 -7.42 1.46 -7.20
C GLY A 95 -6.42 0.60 -6.42
N PRO A 96 -5.84 1.10 -5.30
CA PRO A 96 -4.88 0.37 -4.50
C PRO A 96 -5.54 -0.58 -3.50
N ILE A 97 -4.85 -1.69 -3.21
CA ILE A 97 -5.13 -2.58 -2.08
C ILE A 97 -3.91 -2.54 -1.15
N ASN A 98 -4.10 -2.12 0.11
CA ASN A 98 -3.02 -2.04 1.08
C ASN A 98 -3.42 -2.67 2.42
N ARG A 99 -2.41 -3.14 3.17
CA ARG A 99 -2.56 -3.71 4.51
C ARG A 99 -2.37 -2.63 5.59
N ASN A 100 -3.17 -2.67 6.66
CA ASN A 100 -2.99 -1.80 7.82
C ASN A 100 -1.74 -2.20 8.62
N LYS A 101 -0.66 -1.44 8.45
CA LYS A 101 0.61 -1.60 9.16
C LYS A 101 0.81 -0.61 10.31
N LEU A 102 -0.22 0.17 10.65
CA LEU A 102 -0.12 1.19 11.70
C LEU A 102 -0.12 0.60 13.12
N GLY A 103 -0.42 -0.70 13.26
CA GLY A 103 -0.42 -1.39 14.56
C GLY A 103 -1.54 -0.93 15.51
N ARG A 104 -2.51 -0.17 15.02
CA ARG A 104 -3.65 0.34 15.78
C ARG A 104 -4.94 0.26 14.97
N ASN A 105 -6.06 0.27 15.69
CA ASN A 105 -7.38 0.31 15.08
C ASN A 105 -7.68 1.72 14.56
N GLY A 106 -8.48 1.78 13.51
CA GLY A 106 -9.04 3.02 13.01
C GLY A 106 -10.33 2.74 12.24
N VAL A 107 -10.87 3.75 11.61
CA VAL A 107 -12.07 3.63 10.81
C VAL A 107 -11.88 4.22 9.42
N MET A 108 -12.60 3.66 8.46
CA MET A 108 -12.59 4.14 7.08
C MET A 108 -14.00 4.37 6.55
N SER A 109 -14.14 5.35 5.67
CA SER A 109 -15.38 5.64 4.95
C SER A 109 -15.96 4.39 4.28
N PRO A 110 -17.30 4.25 4.20
CA PRO A 110 -17.96 3.15 3.48
C PRO A 110 -17.61 3.01 2.00
N LEU A 111 -16.86 3.98 1.44
CA LEU A 111 -16.34 3.91 0.09
C LEU A 111 -15.31 2.79 -0.07
N TYR A 112 -14.59 2.46 1.00
CA TYR A 112 -13.52 1.47 1.00
C TYR A 112 -14.09 0.08 1.30
N THR A 113 -13.53 -0.95 0.64
CA THR A 113 -13.79 -2.34 1.02
C THR A 113 -12.71 -2.80 1.98
N VAL A 114 -13.08 -3.04 3.23
CA VAL A 114 -12.18 -3.56 4.29
C VAL A 114 -12.37 -5.06 4.39
N PHE A 115 -11.29 -5.82 4.50
CA PHE A 115 -11.34 -7.26 4.66
C PHE A 115 -10.20 -7.80 5.53
N SER A 116 -10.52 -8.84 6.30
CA SER A 116 -9.54 -9.64 7.03
C SER A 116 -9.08 -10.81 6.19
N VAL A 117 -7.89 -11.31 6.48
CA VAL A 117 -7.27 -12.42 5.77
C VAL A 117 -7.03 -13.56 6.76
N ASP A 118 -7.39 -14.76 6.34
CA ASP A 118 -7.28 -15.97 7.14
C ASP A 118 -5.83 -16.50 7.18
N ASP A 119 -5.52 -17.38 8.14
CA ASP A 119 -4.17 -17.93 8.32
C ASP A 119 -3.76 -18.95 7.23
N VAL A 120 -4.64 -19.23 6.26
CA VAL A 120 -4.35 -20.10 5.11
C VAL A 120 -3.46 -19.43 4.06
N ILE A 121 -3.29 -18.12 4.16
CA ILE A 121 -2.40 -17.34 3.30
C ILE A 121 -1.54 -16.38 4.15
N ASN A 122 -0.25 -16.27 3.80
CA ASN A 122 0.65 -15.36 4.48
C ASN A 122 0.30 -13.90 4.13
N LYS A 123 -0.03 -13.08 5.15
CA LYS A 123 -0.46 -11.67 4.97
C LYS A 123 0.59 -10.81 4.28
N LEU A 124 1.86 -11.04 4.57
CA LEU A 124 2.94 -10.30 3.93
C LEU A 124 3.13 -10.71 2.46
N TYR A 125 2.95 -12.01 2.15
CA TYR A 125 2.90 -12.49 0.77
C TYR A 125 1.77 -11.81 -0.01
N LEU A 126 0.57 -11.78 0.55
CA LEU A 126 -0.59 -11.17 -0.09
C LEU A 126 -0.40 -9.64 -0.27
N GLU A 127 0.26 -8.96 0.68
CA GLU A 127 0.64 -7.55 0.52
C GLU A 127 1.54 -7.35 -0.72
N TYR A 128 2.55 -8.22 -0.93
CA TYR A 128 3.40 -8.15 -2.12
C TYR A 128 2.67 -8.57 -3.39
N TYR A 129 1.77 -9.55 -3.31
CA TYR A 129 0.93 -9.93 -4.44
C TYR A 129 0.12 -8.73 -4.96
N PHE A 130 -0.51 -7.95 -4.09
CA PHE A 130 -1.26 -6.75 -4.45
C PHE A 130 -0.40 -5.58 -4.94
N LYS A 131 0.91 -5.60 -4.75
CA LYS A 131 1.85 -4.66 -5.38
C LYS A 131 2.17 -5.02 -6.85
N THR A 132 1.83 -6.24 -7.29
CA THR A 132 1.94 -6.66 -8.69
C THR A 132 0.73 -6.22 -9.50
N ASN A 133 0.77 -6.42 -10.81
CA ASN A 133 -0.37 -6.19 -11.70
C ASN A 133 -1.13 -7.49 -12.05
N SER A 134 -0.81 -8.62 -11.42
CA SER A 134 -1.39 -9.93 -11.74
C SER A 134 -2.91 -9.98 -11.57
N TRP A 135 -3.44 -9.22 -10.60
CA TRP A 135 -4.87 -9.12 -10.31
C TRP A 135 -5.61 -8.06 -11.16
N HIS A 136 -4.89 -7.16 -11.83
CA HIS A 136 -5.48 -6.06 -12.60
C HIS A 136 -6.30 -6.56 -13.79
N GLN A 137 -5.87 -7.65 -14.45
CA GLN A 137 -6.62 -8.21 -15.59
C GLN A 137 -8.04 -8.62 -15.18
N PHE A 138 -8.18 -9.28 -14.03
CA PHE A 138 -9.49 -9.63 -13.48
C PHE A 138 -10.33 -8.37 -13.23
N MET A 139 -9.75 -7.38 -12.57
CA MET A 139 -10.46 -6.13 -12.29
C MET A 139 -10.97 -5.47 -13.57
N PHE A 140 -10.16 -5.37 -14.63
CA PHE A 140 -10.58 -4.76 -15.89
C PHE A 140 -11.60 -5.56 -16.67
N LEU A 141 -11.65 -6.87 -16.49
CA LEU A 141 -12.66 -7.73 -17.13
C LEU A 141 -14.02 -7.66 -16.41
N GLU A 142 -14.00 -7.65 -15.08
CA GLU A 142 -15.21 -7.78 -14.26
C GLU A 142 -15.73 -6.43 -13.74
N GLY A 143 -14.91 -5.40 -13.75
CA GLY A 143 -15.28 -4.06 -13.32
C GLY A 143 -15.25 -3.05 -14.47
N ASN A 144 -15.54 -1.81 -14.15
CA ASN A 144 -15.48 -0.72 -15.10
C ASN A 144 -15.10 0.61 -14.40
N SER A 145 -14.70 1.60 -15.18
CA SER A 145 -14.36 2.94 -14.68
C SER A 145 -15.58 3.78 -14.25
N GLY A 146 -16.79 3.18 -14.21
CA GLY A 146 -18.00 3.83 -13.71
C GLY A 146 -18.37 5.14 -14.40
N ALA A 147 -19.48 5.76 -13.98
CA ALA A 147 -19.91 7.06 -14.47
C ALA A 147 -19.00 8.23 -13.99
N ARG A 148 -18.21 7.99 -12.94
CA ARG A 148 -17.19 8.92 -12.44
C ARG A 148 -15.83 8.44 -12.89
N SER A 149 -15.14 9.24 -13.67
CA SER A 149 -13.81 8.93 -14.23
C SER A 149 -12.69 8.76 -13.19
N ASP A 150 -12.95 9.09 -11.93
CA ASP A 150 -11.99 9.01 -10.82
C ASP A 150 -12.13 7.73 -9.97
N ARG A 151 -13.10 6.85 -10.28
CA ARG A 151 -13.38 5.66 -9.49
C ARG A 151 -13.60 4.43 -10.35
N PHE A 152 -13.06 3.32 -9.87
CA PHE A 152 -13.32 2.00 -10.40
C PHE A 152 -14.59 1.42 -9.76
N SER A 153 -15.47 0.82 -10.55
CA SER A 153 -16.72 0.23 -10.09
C SER A 153 -16.67 -1.28 -10.24
N ILE A 154 -16.74 -1.97 -9.12
CA ILE A 154 -16.85 -3.43 -9.02
C ILE A 154 -17.74 -3.74 -7.82
N SER A 155 -18.60 -4.77 -7.93
CA SER A 155 -19.39 -5.21 -6.77
C SER A 155 -18.51 -5.94 -5.76
N ASP A 156 -18.86 -5.90 -4.46
CA ASP A 156 -18.13 -6.67 -3.45
C ASP A 156 -18.11 -8.17 -3.78
N SER A 157 -19.26 -8.73 -4.19
CA SER A 157 -19.34 -10.15 -4.55
C SER A 157 -18.36 -10.51 -5.68
N THR A 158 -18.30 -9.70 -6.72
CA THR A 158 -17.37 -9.90 -7.83
C THR A 158 -15.92 -9.66 -7.39
N PHE A 159 -15.66 -8.64 -6.56
CA PHE A 159 -14.32 -8.36 -6.04
C PHE A 159 -13.72 -9.56 -5.28
N PHE A 160 -14.54 -10.24 -4.46
CA PHE A 160 -14.11 -11.41 -3.70
C PHE A 160 -13.96 -12.68 -4.56
N GLU A 161 -14.46 -12.72 -5.79
CA GLU A 161 -14.15 -13.79 -6.77
C GLU A 161 -12.78 -13.64 -7.42
N MET A 162 -12.02 -12.57 -7.10
CA MET A 162 -10.70 -12.33 -7.66
C MET A 162 -9.77 -13.53 -7.47
N PRO A 163 -9.15 -14.05 -8.57
CA PRO A 163 -8.23 -15.17 -8.48
C PRO A 163 -6.89 -14.73 -7.86
N ILE A 164 -6.48 -15.41 -6.80
CA ILE A 164 -5.20 -15.23 -6.11
C ILE A 164 -4.33 -16.44 -6.39
N GLN A 165 -3.10 -16.21 -6.81
CA GLN A 165 -2.10 -17.26 -6.99
C GLN A 165 -1.48 -17.59 -5.63
N CYS A 166 -1.61 -18.85 -5.22
CA CYS A 166 -1.21 -19.33 -3.89
C CYS A 166 -0.17 -20.44 -4.00
N PRO A 167 1.12 -20.17 -3.78
CA PRO A 167 2.10 -21.19 -3.46
C PRO A 167 1.75 -21.92 -2.17
N VAL A 168 2.44 -23.01 -1.86
CA VAL A 168 2.40 -23.60 -0.51
C VAL A 168 2.89 -22.57 0.52
N LEU A 169 2.42 -22.66 1.77
CA LEU A 169 2.64 -21.63 2.79
C LEU A 169 4.12 -21.36 3.04
N GLU A 170 4.95 -22.39 3.05
CA GLU A 170 6.40 -22.26 3.21
C GLU A 170 7.06 -21.43 2.08
N GLU A 171 6.59 -21.59 0.86
CA GLU A 171 7.07 -20.78 -0.27
C GLU A 171 6.57 -19.35 -0.18
N GLN A 172 5.32 -19.14 0.25
CA GLN A 172 4.80 -17.79 0.51
C GLN A 172 5.66 -17.04 1.54
N GLU A 173 6.07 -17.70 2.62
CA GLU A 173 6.93 -17.14 3.67
C GLU A 173 8.30 -16.75 3.12
N LEU A 174 8.91 -17.58 2.27
CA LEU A 174 10.19 -17.29 1.64
C LEU A 174 10.09 -16.10 0.67
N ILE A 175 9.07 -16.07 -0.17
CA ILE A 175 8.80 -14.96 -1.10
C ILE A 175 8.61 -13.65 -0.31
N ALA A 176 7.75 -13.67 0.70
CA ALA A 176 7.46 -12.52 1.56
C ALA A 176 8.70 -11.99 2.28
N SER A 177 9.48 -12.90 2.87
CA SER A 177 10.72 -12.58 3.57
C SER A 177 11.76 -11.97 2.63
N PHE A 178 11.90 -12.52 1.43
CA PHE A 178 12.83 -12.02 0.42
C PHE A 178 12.52 -10.58 0.03
N PHE A 179 11.26 -10.28 -0.34
CA PHE A 179 10.87 -8.92 -0.72
C PHE A 179 10.93 -7.94 0.45
N ASN A 180 10.57 -8.37 1.67
CA ASN A 180 10.68 -7.53 2.86
C ASN A 180 12.15 -7.14 3.16
N ARG A 181 13.09 -8.06 2.95
CA ARG A 181 14.52 -7.77 3.07
C ARG A 181 15.00 -6.80 1.99
N LEU A 182 14.53 -6.95 0.75
CA LEU A 182 14.83 -6.01 -0.33
C LEU A 182 14.31 -4.61 -0.02
N ASP A 183 13.06 -4.46 0.42
CA ASP A 183 12.47 -3.17 0.81
C ASP A 183 13.30 -2.52 1.95
N SER A 184 13.75 -3.32 2.91
CA SER A 184 14.60 -2.86 4.02
C SER A 184 15.96 -2.35 3.52
N LEU A 185 16.60 -3.07 2.60
CA LEU A 185 17.88 -2.66 2.00
C LEU A 185 17.73 -1.39 1.17
N ILE A 186 16.67 -1.28 0.37
CA ILE A 186 16.38 -0.08 -0.42
C ILE A 186 16.20 1.13 0.50
N THR A 187 15.41 0.98 1.56
CA THR A 187 15.17 2.05 2.55
C THR A 187 16.46 2.49 3.23
N LEU A 188 17.32 1.55 3.63
CA LEU A 188 18.62 1.86 4.23
C LEU A 188 19.53 2.60 3.26
N HIS A 189 19.55 2.20 1.99
CA HIS A 189 20.32 2.88 0.95
C HIS A 189 19.82 4.31 0.75
N GLN A 190 18.51 4.50 0.61
CA GLN A 190 17.92 5.83 0.43
C GLN A 190 18.25 6.76 1.60
N ARG A 191 18.16 6.29 2.85
CA ARG A 191 18.53 7.06 4.05
C ARG A 191 20.00 7.46 4.03
N LYS A 192 20.90 6.57 3.60
CA LYS A 192 22.33 6.86 3.49
C LYS A 192 22.60 7.99 2.49
N TYR A 193 21.96 7.95 1.32
CA TYR A 193 22.12 9.01 0.31
C TYR A 193 21.48 10.33 0.72
N CYS A 194 20.31 10.34 1.35
CA CYS A 194 19.72 11.54 1.92
C CYS A 194 20.61 12.17 2.99
N GLY A 195 21.21 11.38 3.86
CA GLY A 195 22.15 11.85 4.87
C GLY A 195 23.40 12.51 4.26
N VAL A 196 23.98 11.90 3.24
CA VAL A 196 25.15 12.45 2.52
C VAL A 196 24.79 13.72 1.76
N ALA A 197 23.66 13.76 1.07
CA ALA A 197 23.18 14.96 0.37
C ALA A 197 22.91 16.13 1.32
N SER A 198 22.27 15.87 2.45
CA SER A 198 22.03 16.87 3.49
C SER A 198 23.33 17.39 4.09
N TRP A 199 24.32 16.53 4.33
CA TRP A 199 25.62 16.93 4.83
C TRP A 199 26.39 17.78 3.80
N MET A 200 26.37 17.39 2.51
CA MET A 200 26.99 18.17 1.42
C MET A 200 26.36 19.56 1.25
N LEU A 201 25.02 19.65 1.34
CA LEU A 201 24.30 20.93 1.33
C LEU A 201 24.70 21.80 2.54
N GLY A 202 24.78 21.21 3.72
CA GLY A 202 25.22 21.91 4.94
C GLY A 202 26.64 22.46 4.82
N VAL A 203 27.57 21.66 4.30
CA VAL A 203 28.96 22.08 4.05
C VAL A 203 29.03 23.21 3.00
N ALA A 204 28.23 23.11 1.94
CA ALA A 204 28.16 24.15 0.90
C ALA A 204 27.62 25.48 1.44
N LEU A 205 26.57 25.46 2.27
CA LEU A 205 26.00 26.64 2.90
C LEU A 205 26.96 27.29 3.89
N VAL A 206 27.71 26.50 4.67
CA VAL A 206 28.73 27.02 5.58
C VAL A 206 29.88 27.68 4.80
N ARG A 207 30.31 27.12 3.64
CA ARG A 207 31.32 27.75 2.78
C ARG A 207 30.84 29.07 2.20
N LEU A 208 29.62 29.11 1.67
CA LEU A 208 29.04 30.35 1.12
C LEU A 208 28.83 31.42 2.20
N GLY A 209 28.46 31.03 3.42
CA GLY A 209 28.38 31.93 4.56
C GLY A 209 29.72 32.51 4.99
N SER A 210 30.81 31.71 4.96
CA SER A 210 32.16 32.17 5.30
C SER A 210 32.77 33.10 4.22
N GLU A 211 32.40 32.94 2.94
CA GLU A 211 32.83 33.85 1.88
C GLU A 211 32.08 35.17 1.91
N SER A 212 30.80 35.20 2.36
CA SER A 212 30.05 36.48 2.49
C SER A 212 30.55 37.31 3.67
N ASP A 213 31.01 36.72 4.75
CA ASP A 213 31.59 37.48 5.88
C ASP A 213 32.96 38.10 5.53
N GLY A 214 33.73 37.46 4.65
CA GLY A 214 34.97 38.00 4.11
C GLY A 214 34.75 39.21 3.20
N ALA A 215 33.75 39.18 2.34
CA ALA A 215 33.41 40.27 1.41
C ALA A 215 32.87 41.51 2.12
N PHE A 216 32.15 41.37 3.23
CA PHE A 216 31.68 42.49 4.05
C PHE A 216 32.81 43.15 4.86
N GLY A 217 33.90 42.46 5.16
CA GLY A 217 35.07 43.03 5.84
C GLY A 217 35.87 43.98 4.97
N GLU A 218 36.05 43.69 3.68
CA GLU A 218 36.81 44.53 2.76
C GLU A 218 36.04 45.81 2.33
N MET A 219 34.72 45.78 2.28
CA MET A 219 33.94 46.98 1.93
C MET A 219 33.94 48.10 2.99
N LYS A 220 34.30 47.78 4.24
CA LYS A 220 34.42 48.80 5.32
C LYS A 220 35.75 49.59 5.27
N HIS A 221 36.75 49.12 4.52
CA HIS A 221 38.04 49.77 4.40
C HIS A 221 38.16 50.76 3.20
N VAL A 222 37.17 50.70 2.29
CA VAL A 222 37.19 51.57 1.08
C VAL A 222 36.38 52.88 1.24
N LEU A 223 35.66 53.04 2.37
CA LEU A 223 34.86 54.22 2.67
C LEU A 223 35.38 55.07 3.86
N ARG A 224 36.69 55.21 3.96
CA ARG A 224 37.31 56.23 4.79
C ARG A 224 38.29 57.09 4.00
#